data_55c6f89dff528f046b0edf29243f7ae5
#
_entry.id   55c6f89dff528f046b0edf29243f7ae5
#
_cell.length_a   1.000
_cell.length_b   1.000
_cell.length_c   1.000
_cell.angle_alpha   90.00
_cell.angle_beta   90.00
_cell.angle_gamma   90.00
#
_symmetry.space_group_name_H-M   'P 1'
#
loop_
_entity.id
_entity.type
_entity.pdbx_description
1 polymer ?
#
loop_
_entity_poly.entity_id
_entity_poly.type
_entity_poly.pdbx_seq_one_letter_code
_entity_poly.pdbx_strand_id
1 'polypeptide(L)'
;MSMKKLIAYQGEPGANSDIACRDVFPDWTPLPCASFEDALGAIQDGTAELGMIPIENSLAGRVADIHHFLPQSGLHIIGEYFLPIHFQLLSIPDATINDIKSVHSHVHALGQCRNIIRQYGLKPMIAGDTAGSADRKSTRLNSSHTDISRMP
;
A
#
# COMPACT_ATOMS: atom_id res chain seq x y z
N MET A 1 -9.20 20.51 25.97
CA MET A 1 -9.05 19.28 25.17
C MET A 1 -8.16 19.61 24.00
N SER A 2 -6.98 19.02 23.90
CA SER A 2 -6.14 19.18 22.70
C SER A 2 -6.89 18.54 21.53
N MET A 3 -7.20 19.32 20.50
CA MET A 3 -7.77 18.76 19.26
C MET A 3 -6.76 17.76 18.70
N LYS A 4 -7.23 16.57 18.39
CA LYS A 4 -6.42 15.51 17.80
C LYS A 4 -6.03 15.96 16.40
N LYS A 5 -4.75 16.15 16.14
CA LYS A 5 -4.25 16.47 14.79
C LYS A 5 -4.45 15.26 13.89
N LEU A 6 -5.25 15.40 12.84
CA LEU A 6 -5.56 14.33 11.90
C LEU A 6 -4.86 14.55 10.56
N ILE A 7 -4.35 13.46 9.99
CA ILE A 7 -3.76 13.43 8.64
C ILE A 7 -4.50 12.38 7.80
N ALA A 8 -5.24 12.84 6.79
CA ALA A 8 -6.04 11.98 5.92
C ALA A 8 -5.16 11.25 4.90
N TYR A 9 -5.50 10.00 4.59
CA TYR A 9 -4.87 9.24 3.52
C TYR A 9 -5.86 8.25 2.90
N GLN A 10 -5.66 7.88 1.65
CA GLN A 10 -6.46 6.84 1.00
C GLN A 10 -5.89 5.46 1.31
N GLY A 11 -6.73 4.54 1.74
CA GLY A 11 -6.42 3.13 1.99
C GLY A 11 -6.67 2.69 3.43
N GLU A 12 -6.28 1.46 3.72
CA GLU A 12 -6.47 0.80 5.00
C GLU A 12 -5.28 1.04 5.96
N PRO A 13 -5.48 0.89 7.28
CA PRO A 13 -4.39 0.90 8.25
C PRO A 13 -3.31 -0.15 7.88
N GLY A 14 -2.04 0.25 8.00
CA GLY A 14 -0.89 -0.55 7.56
C GLY A 14 -0.54 -0.45 6.07
N ALA A 15 -1.33 0.28 5.27
CA ALA A 15 -0.96 0.59 3.88
C ALA A 15 0.23 1.57 3.80
N ASN A 16 0.80 1.73 2.59
CA ASN A 16 1.95 2.61 2.36
C ASN A 16 1.73 4.03 2.85
N SER A 17 0.53 4.58 2.60
CA SER A 17 0.20 5.93 3.04
C SER A 17 0.06 6.05 4.57
N ASP A 18 -0.46 5.03 5.25
CA ASP A 18 -0.50 5.00 6.72
C ASP A 18 0.92 5.00 7.32
N ILE A 19 1.82 4.19 6.76
CA ILE A 19 3.22 4.15 7.21
C ILE A 19 3.88 5.51 6.98
N ALA A 20 3.69 6.11 5.80
CA ALA A 20 4.22 7.45 5.52
C ALA A 20 3.69 8.51 6.50
N CYS A 21 2.40 8.44 6.87
CA CYS A 21 1.84 9.31 7.91
C CYS A 21 2.59 9.17 9.24
N ARG A 22 2.81 7.94 9.68
CA ARG A 22 3.47 7.66 10.97
C ARG A 22 4.95 8.02 10.97
N ASP A 23 5.63 7.81 9.85
CA ASP A 23 7.04 8.14 9.71
C ASP A 23 7.29 9.65 9.75
N VAL A 24 6.46 10.41 9.04
CA VAL A 24 6.66 11.88 8.90
C VAL A 24 6.00 12.66 10.03
N PHE A 25 4.85 12.19 10.51
CA PHE A 25 4.03 12.87 11.52
C PHE A 25 3.69 11.94 12.69
N PRO A 26 4.68 11.47 13.49
CA PRO A 26 4.47 10.47 14.53
C PRO A 26 3.48 10.91 15.63
N ASP A 27 3.34 12.21 15.84
CA ASP A 27 2.44 12.79 16.86
C ASP A 27 1.01 13.02 16.32
N TRP A 28 0.76 12.71 15.04
CA TRP A 28 -0.53 12.87 14.40
C TRP A 28 -1.28 11.53 14.35
N THR A 29 -2.61 11.61 14.26
CA THR A 29 -3.45 10.41 14.09
C THR A 29 -3.79 10.24 12.61
N PRO A 30 -3.35 9.16 11.96
CA PRO A 30 -3.76 8.87 10.59
C PRO A 30 -5.27 8.61 10.50
N LEU A 31 -5.91 9.20 9.49
CA LEU A 31 -7.34 9.06 9.17
C LEU A 31 -7.47 8.30 7.85
N PRO A 32 -7.81 7.00 7.87
CA PRO A 32 -8.03 6.22 6.66
C PRO A 32 -9.30 6.68 5.93
N CYS A 33 -9.21 6.82 4.62
CA CYS A 33 -10.30 7.20 3.73
C CYS A 33 -10.46 6.16 2.62
N ALA A 34 -11.69 5.91 2.20
CA ALA A 34 -11.98 4.88 1.19
C ALA A 34 -11.46 5.26 -0.20
N SER A 35 -11.53 6.55 -0.54
CA SER A 35 -11.10 7.07 -1.85
C SER A 35 -10.18 8.28 -1.70
N PHE A 36 -9.57 8.72 -2.81
CA PHE A 36 -8.80 9.96 -2.84
C PHE A 36 -9.70 11.18 -2.67
N GLU A 37 -10.92 11.13 -3.21
CA GLU A 37 -11.92 12.18 -3.05
C GLU A 37 -12.28 12.36 -1.58
N ASP A 38 -12.49 11.27 -0.84
CA ASP A 38 -12.78 11.31 0.59
C ASP A 38 -11.60 11.91 1.38
N ALA A 39 -10.37 11.53 1.03
CA ALA A 39 -9.17 12.05 1.69
C ALA A 39 -8.98 13.55 1.45
N LEU A 40 -9.17 14.01 0.22
CA LEU A 40 -9.11 15.44 -0.11
C LEU A 40 -10.28 16.21 0.51
N GLY A 41 -11.49 15.64 0.49
CA GLY A 41 -12.68 16.20 1.12
C GLY A 41 -12.50 16.40 2.62
N ALA A 42 -11.91 15.44 3.32
CA ALA A 42 -11.63 15.54 4.76
C ALA A 42 -10.69 16.71 5.12
N ILE A 43 -9.81 17.12 4.19
CA ILE A 43 -8.96 18.30 4.39
C ILE A 43 -9.74 19.57 4.07
N GLN A 44 -10.55 19.56 3.01
CA GLN A 44 -11.34 20.72 2.57
C GLN A 44 -12.39 21.12 3.60
N ASP A 45 -13.03 20.16 4.26
CA ASP A 45 -14.05 20.39 5.30
C ASP A 45 -13.47 20.60 6.71
N GLY A 46 -12.15 20.47 6.86
CA GLY A 46 -11.44 20.68 8.14
C GLY A 46 -11.53 19.49 9.11
N THR A 47 -12.02 18.32 8.67
CA THR A 47 -11.97 17.07 9.46
C THR A 47 -10.52 16.64 9.68
N ALA A 48 -9.66 16.79 8.68
CA ALA A 48 -8.22 16.61 8.78
C ALA A 48 -7.47 17.91 8.47
N GLU A 49 -6.34 18.14 9.13
CA GLU A 49 -5.50 19.32 8.87
C GLU A 49 -4.54 19.12 7.70
N LEU A 50 -4.13 17.88 7.45
CA LEU A 50 -3.19 17.49 6.39
C LEU A 50 -3.68 16.23 5.65
N GLY A 51 -3.07 15.97 4.49
CA GLY A 51 -3.20 14.73 3.76
C GLY A 51 -1.85 14.15 3.33
N MET A 52 -1.73 12.84 3.42
CA MET A 52 -0.62 12.07 2.88
C MET A 52 -1.10 11.33 1.63
N ILE A 53 -0.81 11.90 0.48
CA ILE A 53 -1.36 11.46 -0.80
C ILE A 53 -0.26 10.91 -1.70
N PRO A 54 -0.35 9.66 -2.17
CA PRO A 54 0.63 9.09 -3.09
C PRO A 54 0.49 9.74 -4.48
N ILE A 55 1.57 10.29 -4.98
CA ILE A 55 1.59 10.98 -6.29
C ILE A 55 2.18 10.07 -7.37
N GLU A 56 3.23 9.34 -7.03
CA GLU A 56 3.99 8.54 -7.98
C GLU A 56 4.64 7.34 -7.31
N ASN A 57 4.83 6.29 -8.08
CA ASN A 57 5.70 5.17 -7.74
C ASN A 57 6.78 5.04 -8.83
N SER A 58 8.03 4.93 -8.45
CA SER A 58 9.19 4.91 -9.37
C SER A 58 9.14 3.80 -10.43
N LEU A 59 8.42 2.70 -10.16
CA LEU A 59 8.28 1.56 -11.08
C LEU A 59 6.88 1.45 -11.69
N ALA A 60 5.83 1.80 -10.94
CA ALA A 60 4.44 1.73 -11.40
C ALA A 60 3.98 3.02 -12.08
N GLY A 61 4.74 4.12 -11.94
CA GLY A 61 4.43 5.40 -12.53
C GLY A 61 3.45 6.24 -11.70
N ARG A 62 2.76 7.16 -12.38
CA ARG A 62 1.89 8.15 -11.75
C ARG A 62 0.59 7.54 -11.23
N VAL A 63 0.10 8.07 -10.11
CA VAL A 63 -1.25 7.81 -9.61
C VAL A 63 -2.19 8.76 -10.37
N ALA A 64 -2.81 8.26 -11.45
CA ALA A 64 -3.55 9.07 -12.42
C ALA A 64 -4.67 9.91 -11.79
N ASP A 65 -5.45 9.33 -10.88
CA ASP A 65 -6.60 9.98 -10.24
C ASP A 65 -6.18 11.24 -9.47
N ILE A 66 -5.07 11.20 -8.75
CA ILE A 66 -4.58 12.36 -7.99
C ILE A 66 -4.20 13.53 -8.89
N HIS A 67 -3.60 13.25 -10.05
CA HIS A 67 -3.28 14.31 -11.01
C HIS A 67 -4.52 15.00 -11.59
N HIS A 68 -5.67 14.33 -11.52
CA HIS A 68 -6.95 14.92 -11.89
C HIS A 68 -7.57 15.72 -10.72
N PHE A 69 -7.62 15.16 -9.52
CA PHE A 69 -8.32 15.76 -8.39
C PHE A 69 -7.57 16.91 -7.71
N LEU A 70 -6.26 16.78 -7.54
CA LEU A 70 -5.47 17.74 -6.77
C LEU A 70 -5.52 19.16 -7.33
N PRO A 71 -5.41 19.41 -8.67
CA PRO A 71 -5.49 20.77 -9.21
C PRO A 71 -6.82 21.47 -8.96
N GLN A 72 -7.90 20.70 -8.79
CA GLN A 72 -9.26 21.19 -8.60
C GLN A 72 -9.65 21.31 -7.12
N SER A 73 -8.83 20.75 -6.23
CA SER A 73 -9.15 20.67 -4.79
C SER A 73 -8.99 22.00 -4.04
N GLY A 74 -8.25 22.98 -4.60
CA GLY A 74 -7.87 24.20 -3.88
C GLY A 74 -6.85 23.96 -2.75
N LEU A 75 -6.31 22.77 -2.63
CA LEU A 75 -5.29 22.42 -1.63
C LEU A 75 -3.88 22.70 -2.17
N HIS A 76 -2.92 22.85 -1.25
CA HIS A 76 -1.53 23.12 -1.57
C HIS A 76 -0.62 21.99 -1.10
N ILE A 77 0.37 21.62 -1.94
CA ILE A 77 1.45 20.73 -1.54
C ILE A 77 2.42 21.51 -0.65
N ILE A 78 2.63 21.03 0.57
CA ILE A 78 3.50 21.64 1.56
C ILE A 78 4.80 20.87 1.81
N GLY A 79 4.91 19.67 1.24
CA GLY A 79 6.09 18.82 1.36
C GLY A 79 5.95 17.55 0.57
N GLU A 80 7.05 16.81 0.49
CA GLU A 80 7.09 15.49 -0.14
C GLU A 80 7.84 14.48 0.73
N TYR A 81 7.52 13.20 0.59
CA TYR A 81 8.18 12.10 1.28
C TYR A 81 8.37 10.91 0.34
N PHE A 82 9.56 10.35 0.33
CA PHE A 82 9.91 9.17 -0.46
C PHE A 82 9.94 7.95 0.44
N LEU A 83 8.88 7.14 0.38
CA LEU A 83 8.76 5.91 1.14
C LEU A 83 9.43 4.75 0.38
N PRO A 84 10.50 4.13 0.91
CA PRO A 84 11.04 2.90 0.34
C PRO A 84 10.02 1.75 0.43
N ILE A 85 9.69 1.13 -0.71
CA ILE A 85 8.75 0.01 -0.76
C ILE A 85 9.53 -1.30 -0.76
N HIS A 86 9.39 -2.07 0.31
CA HIS A 86 9.97 -3.41 0.45
C HIS A 86 8.89 -4.48 0.41
N PHE A 87 8.99 -5.40 -0.55
CA PHE A 87 8.10 -6.55 -0.61
C PHE A 87 8.72 -7.73 0.14
N GLN A 88 7.88 -8.47 0.84
CA GLN A 88 8.24 -9.70 1.52
C GLN A 88 7.57 -10.89 0.82
N LEU A 89 8.30 -11.97 0.63
CA LEU A 89 7.74 -13.23 0.15
C LEU A 89 7.25 -14.01 1.36
N LEU A 90 5.93 -14.18 1.47
CA LEU A 90 5.30 -14.90 2.57
C LEU A 90 4.88 -16.29 2.14
N SER A 91 5.08 -17.26 3.01
CA SER A 91 4.63 -18.64 2.83
C SER A 91 3.95 -19.18 4.08
N ILE A 92 3.35 -20.37 3.97
CA ILE A 92 2.91 -21.11 5.15
C ILE A 92 4.14 -21.49 6.03
N PRO A 93 3.97 -21.65 7.32
CA PRO A 93 5.04 -22.14 8.20
C PRO A 93 5.68 -23.42 7.63
N ASP A 94 6.98 -23.57 7.85
CA ASP A 94 7.80 -24.71 7.45
C ASP A 94 8.02 -24.90 5.92
N ALA A 95 7.44 -24.06 5.07
CA ALA A 95 7.75 -24.10 3.65
C ALA A 95 9.09 -23.44 3.34
N THR A 96 9.89 -24.10 2.51
CA THR A 96 11.14 -23.56 1.98
C THR A 96 10.93 -22.95 0.60
N ILE A 97 11.88 -22.18 0.11
CA ILE A 97 11.81 -21.57 -1.23
C ILE A 97 11.64 -22.62 -2.35
N ASN A 98 12.17 -23.83 -2.14
CA ASN A 98 12.11 -24.92 -3.12
C ASN A 98 10.70 -25.55 -3.20
N ASP A 99 9.88 -25.39 -2.18
CA ASP A 99 8.50 -25.89 -2.14
C ASP A 99 7.53 -24.96 -2.86
N ILE A 100 7.97 -23.71 -3.09
CA ILE A 100 7.14 -22.65 -3.66
C ILE A 100 7.14 -22.80 -5.20
N LYS A 101 5.95 -22.90 -5.81
CA LYS A 101 5.78 -23.01 -7.25
C LYS A 101 5.09 -21.81 -7.89
N SER A 102 4.29 -21.10 -7.11
CA SER A 102 3.58 -19.92 -7.57
C SER A 102 3.57 -18.83 -6.52
N VAL A 103 3.45 -17.60 -6.99
CA VAL A 103 3.39 -16.40 -6.15
C VAL A 103 2.16 -15.58 -6.55
N HIS A 104 1.38 -15.16 -5.56
CA HIS A 104 0.13 -14.44 -5.74
C HIS A 104 0.28 -13.02 -5.20
N SER A 105 -0.12 -12.03 -5.98
CA SER A 105 -0.20 -10.64 -5.52
C SER A 105 -0.90 -9.76 -6.55
N HIS A 106 -1.06 -8.48 -6.21
CA HIS A 106 -1.50 -7.47 -7.17
C HIS A 106 -0.50 -7.32 -8.32
N VAL A 107 -0.99 -7.00 -9.52
CA VAL A 107 -0.18 -6.90 -10.75
C VAL A 107 1.05 -6.00 -10.61
N HIS A 108 0.91 -4.86 -9.91
CA HIS A 108 2.03 -3.94 -9.69
C HIS A 108 3.13 -4.54 -8.80
N ALA A 109 2.77 -5.26 -7.74
CA ALA A 109 3.73 -5.95 -6.87
C ALA A 109 4.49 -7.04 -7.62
N LEU A 110 3.76 -7.87 -8.39
CA LEU A 110 4.38 -8.89 -9.25
C LEU A 110 5.33 -8.27 -10.28
N GLY A 111 4.95 -7.14 -10.88
CA GLY A 111 5.78 -6.39 -11.82
C GLY A 111 7.09 -5.89 -11.19
N GLN A 112 7.04 -5.39 -9.98
CA GLN A 112 8.21 -4.93 -9.23
C GLN A 112 9.12 -6.08 -8.80
N CYS A 113 8.55 -7.26 -8.51
CA CYS A 113 9.29 -8.45 -8.07
C CYS A 113 9.68 -9.41 -9.19
N ARG A 114 9.51 -9.05 -10.47
CA ARG A 114 9.72 -9.95 -11.62
C ARG A 114 11.10 -10.62 -11.67
N ASN A 115 12.15 -9.96 -11.19
CA ASN A 115 13.51 -10.51 -11.23
C ASN A 115 13.63 -11.70 -10.27
N ILE A 116 13.15 -11.56 -9.04
CA ILE A 116 13.18 -12.64 -8.06
C ILE A 116 12.22 -13.77 -8.45
N ILE A 117 11.06 -13.44 -9.02
CA ILE A 117 10.09 -14.42 -9.56
C ILE A 117 10.76 -15.30 -10.63
N ARG A 118 11.50 -14.69 -11.55
CA ARG A 118 12.27 -15.43 -12.59
C ARG A 118 13.42 -16.23 -12.01
N GLN A 119 14.17 -15.64 -11.07
CA GLN A 119 15.31 -16.30 -10.43
C GLN A 119 14.93 -17.63 -9.78
N TYR A 120 13.76 -17.67 -9.12
CA TYR A 120 13.26 -18.88 -8.47
C TYR A 120 12.27 -19.69 -9.32
N GLY A 121 12.06 -19.34 -10.58
CA GLY A 121 11.16 -20.05 -11.48
C GLY A 121 9.71 -20.08 -11.04
N LEU A 122 9.26 -19.07 -10.28
CA LEU A 122 7.92 -19.01 -9.72
C LEU A 122 6.89 -18.60 -10.79
N LYS A 123 5.69 -19.17 -10.71
CA LYS A 123 4.57 -18.79 -11.57
C LYS A 123 3.81 -17.62 -10.96
N PRO A 124 3.82 -16.41 -11.58
CA PRO A 124 3.04 -15.29 -11.07
C PRO A 124 1.54 -15.50 -11.30
N MET A 125 0.75 -15.23 -10.26
CA MET A 125 -0.71 -15.30 -10.27
C MET A 125 -1.29 -13.98 -9.78
N ILE A 126 -2.08 -13.31 -10.62
CA ILE A 126 -2.68 -12.03 -10.27
C ILE A 126 -3.81 -12.24 -9.27
N ALA A 127 -3.79 -11.48 -8.20
CA ALA A 127 -4.84 -11.36 -7.19
C ALA A 127 -5.35 -9.93 -7.11
N GLY A 128 -6.50 -9.74 -6.50
CA GLY A 128 -7.16 -8.44 -6.44
C GLY A 128 -6.37 -7.38 -5.65
N ASP A 129 -5.69 -7.81 -4.59
CA ASP A 129 -4.85 -6.95 -3.76
C ASP A 129 -3.70 -7.75 -3.10
N THR A 130 -2.76 -7.01 -2.49
CA THR A 130 -1.56 -7.61 -1.88
C THR A 130 -1.83 -8.14 -0.47
N ALA A 131 -2.60 -7.40 0.34
CA ALA A 131 -2.89 -7.77 1.72
C ALA A 131 -3.89 -8.94 1.80
N GLY A 132 -4.97 -8.91 1.03
CA GLY A 132 -5.95 -9.99 0.96
C GLY A 132 -5.37 -11.28 0.36
N SER A 133 -4.33 -11.19 -0.47
CA SER A 133 -3.57 -12.36 -0.92
C SER A 133 -2.85 -13.05 0.23
N ALA A 134 -2.25 -12.30 1.16
CA ALA A 134 -1.60 -12.84 2.34
C ALA A 134 -2.61 -13.50 3.31
N ASP A 135 -3.78 -12.89 3.50
CA ASP A 135 -4.84 -13.41 4.39
C ASP A 135 -5.47 -14.72 3.88
N ARG A 136 -5.65 -14.86 2.56
CA ARG A 136 -6.24 -16.07 1.97
C ARG A 136 -5.55 -17.37 2.34
N LYS A 137 -4.28 -17.34 2.72
CA LYS A 137 -3.52 -18.54 3.08
C LYS A 137 -3.60 -18.92 4.53
N SER A 138 -3.87 -17.98 5.41
CA SER A 138 -4.19 -18.30 6.80
C SER A 138 -5.46 -19.16 6.92
N THR A 139 -6.34 -19.11 5.91
CA THR A 139 -7.65 -19.79 5.88
C THR A 139 -7.69 -21.07 5.02
N ARG A 140 -6.67 -21.40 4.21
CA ARG A 140 -6.66 -22.59 3.34
C ARG A 140 -5.45 -23.49 3.60
N LEU A 141 -5.66 -24.47 4.43
CA LEU A 141 -4.76 -25.60 4.76
C LEU A 141 -4.54 -26.58 3.60
N ASN A 142 -4.20 -26.18 2.39
CA ASN A 142 -3.71 -27.14 1.39
C ASN A 142 -3.37 -26.53 0.02
N SER A 143 -2.35 -25.68 -0.07
CA SER A 143 -1.76 -25.43 -1.39
C SER A 143 -0.33 -24.87 -1.27
N SER A 144 0.56 -25.41 -2.07
CA SER A 144 1.95 -24.98 -2.26
C SER A 144 2.07 -23.61 -2.97
N HIS A 145 1.28 -22.62 -2.55
CA HIS A 145 1.26 -21.27 -3.10
C HIS A 145 1.85 -20.31 -2.09
N THR A 146 2.50 -19.27 -2.57
CA THR A 146 3.13 -18.23 -1.75
C THR A 146 2.69 -16.86 -2.23
N ASP A 147 2.53 -15.95 -1.32
CA ASP A 147 2.12 -14.58 -1.61
C ASP A 147 3.28 -13.61 -1.44
N ILE A 148 3.33 -12.61 -2.29
CA ILE A 148 4.15 -11.41 -2.05
C ILE A 148 3.25 -10.42 -1.34
N SER A 149 3.56 -10.20 -0.08
CA SER A 149 2.87 -9.23 0.76
C SER A 149 3.90 -8.26 1.33
N ARG A 150 3.43 -7.12 1.73
CA ARG A 150 4.17 -6.18 2.53
C ARG A 150 3.82 -6.41 3.99
N MET A 151 4.83 -6.60 4.82
CA MET A 151 4.68 -6.48 6.27
C MET A 151 5.04 -5.06 6.70
N PRO A 152 4.36 -4.53 7.73
CA PRO A 152 4.69 -3.24 8.32
C PRO A 152 6.10 -3.21 8.88
#